data_61c0e2b2d8b24a61128e22eeb93658b6
#
_entry.id   61c0e2b2d8b24a61128e22eeb93658b6
#
_cell.length_a   1.000
_cell.length_b   1.000
_cell.length_c   1.000
_cell.angle_alpha   90.00
_cell.angle_beta   90.00
_cell.angle_gamma   90.00
#
_symmetry.space_group_name_H-M   'P 1'
#
loop_
_entity.id
_entity.type
_entity.pdbx_description
1 polymer ?
#
loop_
_entity_poly.entity_id
_entity_poly.type
_entity_poly.pdbx_seq_one_letter_code
_entity_poly.pdbx_strand_id
1 'polypeptide(L)' 'MNTKTYLIPDMSCAHCKARIEKEVTGLKGVEVADVPVESNVLTVRFDDQVVDSATIVAAVAEAGYTANPQ' A
#
# COMPACT_ATOMS: atom_id res chain seq x y z
N MET A 1 -6.91 -13.61 -6.62
CA MET A 1 -6.55 -12.31 -5.98
C MET A 1 -6.31 -12.50 -4.50
N ASN A 2 -5.27 -11.88 -4.00
CA ASN A 2 -4.95 -11.87 -2.57
C ASN A 2 -5.19 -10.50 -1.98
N THR A 3 -5.60 -10.47 -0.72
CA THR A 3 -5.78 -9.24 0.02
C THR A 3 -4.82 -9.26 1.20
N LYS A 4 -4.01 -8.21 1.33
CA LYS A 4 -3.09 -8.06 2.47
C LYS A 4 -3.22 -6.67 3.06
N THR A 5 -2.90 -6.58 4.35
CA THR A 5 -2.90 -5.31 5.07
C THR A 5 -1.49 -5.00 5.54
N TYR A 6 -1.16 -3.71 5.56
CA TYR A 6 0.15 -3.21 5.96
C TYR A 6 -0.05 -2.05 6.92
N LEU A 7 0.65 -2.08 8.04
CA LEU A 7 0.65 -0.96 8.97
C LEU A 7 1.71 0.05 8.54
N ILE A 8 1.31 1.31 8.41
CA ILE A 8 2.21 2.39 7.99
C ILE A 8 2.17 3.46 9.09
N PRO A 9 2.97 3.30 10.16
CA PRO A 9 2.84 4.16 11.34
C PRO A 9 3.26 5.61 11.11
N ASP A 10 4.08 5.88 10.11
CA ASP A 10 4.53 7.23 9.78
C ASP A 10 3.62 7.97 8.81
N MET A 11 2.47 7.38 8.47
CA MET A 11 1.48 8.00 7.61
C MET A 11 0.55 8.87 8.47
N SER A 12 0.67 10.18 8.36
CA SER A 12 0.02 11.09 9.30
C SER A 12 -0.96 12.08 8.70
N CYS A 13 -1.12 12.13 7.36
CA CYS A 13 -2.00 13.11 6.74
C CYS A 13 -2.70 12.55 5.50
N ALA A 14 -3.75 13.25 5.05
CA ALA A 14 -4.51 12.82 3.87
C ALA A 14 -3.65 12.79 2.60
N HIS A 15 -2.74 13.72 2.47
CA HIS A 15 -1.79 13.75 1.34
C HIS A 15 -0.91 12.51 1.31
N CYS A 16 -0.45 12.08 2.47
CA CYS A 16 0.37 10.89 2.59
C CYS A 16 -0.39 9.66 2.13
N LYS A 17 -1.64 9.54 2.56
CA LYS A 17 -2.50 8.42 2.17
C LYS A 17 -2.75 8.38 0.68
N ALA A 18 -3.09 9.52 0.08
CA ALA A 18 -3.31 9.62 -1.35
C ALA A 18 -2.06 9.26 -2.14
N ARG A 19 -0.90 9.67 -1.68
CA ARG A 19 0.37 9.38 -2.33
C ARG A 19 0.67 7.89 -2.29
N ILE A 20 0.47 7.25 -1.16
CA ILE A 20 0.67 5.82 -1.01
C ILE A 20 -0.28 5.04 -1.91
N GLU A 21 -1.56 5.39 -1.91
CA GLU A 21 -2.55 4.76 -2.79
C GLU A 21 -2.14 4.88 -4.25
N LYS A 22 -1.71 6.05 -4.66
CA LYS A 22 -1.29 6.30 -6.03
C LYS A 22 -0.08 5.44 -6.42
N GLU A 23 0.93 5.39 -5.55
CA GLU A 23 2.13 4.60 -5.82
C GLU A 23 1.82 3.11 -5.91
N VAL A 24 0.99 2.60 -5.01
CA VAL A 24 0.66 1.18 -4.96
C VAL A 24 -0.27 0.79 -6.12
N THR A 25 -1.28 1.60 -6.42
CA THR A 25 -2.20 1.31 -7.53
C THR A 25 -1.51 1.41 -8.89
N GLY A 26 -0.40 2.13 -8.96
CA GLY A 26 0.40 2.20 -10.17
C GLY A 26 1.15 0.92 -10.49
N LEU A 27 1.23 -0.02 -9.55
CA LEU A 27 1.90 -1.29 -9.77
C LEU A 27 1.03 -2.21 -10.62
N LYS A 28 1.67 -2.89 -11.58
CA LYS A 28 0.98 -3.88 -12.37
C LYS A 28 0.58 -5.07 -11.48
N GLY A 29 -0.67 -5.48 -11.57
CA GLY A 29 -1.19 -6.57 -10.75
C GLY A 29 -1.94 -6.14 -9.51
N VAL A 30 -1.88 -4.86 -9.16
CA VAL A 30 -2.67 -4.32 -8.04
C VAL A 30 -4.03 -3.87 -8.55
N GLU A 31 -5.09 -4.43 -7.97
CA GLU A 31 -6.46 -4.07 -8.33
C GLU A 31 -6.98 -2.92 -7.47
N VAL A 32 -6.73 -3.01 -6.16
CA VAL A 32 -7.23 -2.01 -5.21
C VAL A 32 -6.15 -1.73 -4.18
N ALA A 33 -5.96 -0.47 -3.85
CA ALA A 33 -5.17 -0.04 -2.70
C ALA A 33 -5.99 1.02 -1.97
N ASP A 34 -6.31 0.75 -0.72
CA ASP A 34 -7.20 1.61 0.06
C ASP A 34 -6.60 1.91 1.43
N VAL A 35 -6.60 3.18 1.79
CA VAL A 35 -6.16 3.63 3.12
C VAL A 35 -7.27 4.48 3.71
N PRO A 36 -8.03 3.95 4.67
CA PRO A 36 -9.05 4.74 5.35
C PRO A 36 -8.44 5.96 6.05
N VAL A 37 -9.15 7.09 6.02
CA VAL A 37 -8.65 8.37 6.53
C VAL A 37 -8.26 8.28 8.00
N GLU A 38 -8.99 7.50 8.78
CA GLU A 38 -8.77 7.38 10.22
C GLU A 38 -7.87 6.22 10.61
N SER A 39 -7.22 5.59 9.62
CA SER A 39 -6.42 4.40 9.85
C SER A 39 -5.04 4.57 9.26
N ASN A 40 -4.05 3.95 9.89
CA ASN A 40 -2.70 3.85 9.34
C ASN A 40 -2.48 2.49 8.67
N VAL A 41 -3.55 1.84 8.24
CA VAL A 41 -3.49 0.52 7.61
C VAL A 41 -3.81 0.67 6.12
N LEU A 42 -2.92 0.15 5.29
CA LEU A 42 -3.12 0.04 3.85
C LEU A 42 -3.65 -1.35 3.55
N THR A 43 -4.79 -1.42 2.85
CA THR A 43 -5.35 -2.67 2.37
C THR A 43 -5.12 -2.76 0.87
N VAL A 44 -4.47 -3.83 0.42
CA VAL A 44 -4.14 -4.03 -0.99
C VAL A 44 -4.74 -5.33 -1.48
N ARG A 45 -5.44 -5.25 -2.59
CA ARG A 45 -5.92 -6.43 -3.31
C ARG A 45 -5.11 -6.55 -4.59
N PHE A 46 -4.43 -7.66 -4.77
CA PHE A 46 -3.48 -7.82 -5.87
C PHE A 46 -3.39 -9.28 -6.32
N ASP A 47 -2.87 -9.44 -7.54
CA ASP A 47 -2.57 -10.76 -8.09
C ASP A 47 -1.13 -11.12 -7.71
N ASP A 48 -0.97 -12.09 -6.84
CA ASP A 48 0.34 -12.50 -6.33
C ASP A 48 1.21 -13.21 -7.37
N GLN A 49 0.66 -13.52 -8.53
CA GLN A 49 1.44 -14.05 -9.63
C GLN A 49 2.02 -12.95 -10.52
N VAL A 50 1.56 -11.72 -10.35
CA VAL A 50 2.04 -10.56 -11.11
C VAL A 50 2.90 -9.66 -10.24
N VAL A 51 2.51 -9.44 -9.00
CA VAL A 51 3.21 -8.58 -8.06
C VAL A 51 3.25 -9.28 -6.70
N ASP A 52 4.36 -9.13 -5.99
CA ASP A 52 4.52 -9.73 -4.67
C ASP A 52 4.47 -8.67 -3.56
N SER A 53 4.38 -9.14 -2.31
CA SER A 53 4.33 -8.29 -1.14
C SER A 53 5.56 -7.39 -1.03
N ALA A 54 6.74 -7.91 -1.37
CA ALA A 54 7.98 -7.14 -1.32
C ALA A 54 7.93 -5.94 -2.27
N THR A 55 7.33 -6.11 -3.44
CA THR A 55 7.16 -5.02 -4.41
C THR A 55 6.22 -3.95 -3.86
N ILE A 56 5.15 -4.36 -3.18
CA ILE A 56 4.22 -3.42 -2.55
C ILE A 56 4.92 -2.63 -1.45
N VAL A 57 5.68 -3.29 -0.61
CA VAL A 57 6.46 -2.63 0.46
C VAL A 57 7.46 -1.65 -0.16
N ALA A 58 8.12 -2.05 -1.24
CA ALA A 58 9.07 -1.18 -1.94
C ALA A 58 8.37 0.06 -2.52
N ALA A 59 7.15 -0.08 -3.05
CA ALA A 59 6.40 1.06 -3.57
C ALA A 59 6.05 2.05 -2.46
N VAL A 60 5.68 1.56 -1.29
CA VAL A 60 5.43 2.42 -0.13
C VAL A 60 6.71 3.14 0.29
N ALA A 61 7.84 2.44 0.25
CA ALA A 61 9.14 3.04 0.57
C ALA A 61 9.51 4.14 -0.44
N GLU A 62 9.20 3.95 -1.72
CA GLU A 62 9.41 4.98 -2.74
C GLU A 62 8.57 6.23 -2.48
N ALA A 63 7.42 6.07 -1.88
CA ALA A 63 6.57 7.20 -1.48
C ALA A 63 7.10 7.90 -0.22
N GLY A 64 8.11 7.34 0.45
CA GLY A 64 8.72 7.93 1.62
C GLY A 64 8.20 7.39 2.95
N TYR A 65 7.57 6.22 2.95
CA TYR A 65 6.96 5.63 4.14
C TYR A 65 7.42 4.19 4.32
N THR A 66 7.10 3.60 5.47
CA THR A 66 7.45 2.22 5.79
C THR A 66 6.19 1.40 5.96
N ALA A 67 6.04 0.34 5.17
CA ALA A 67 4.91 -0.59 5.29
C ALA A 67 5.35 -1.82 6.07
N ASN A 68 4.60 -2.16 7.11
CA ASN A 68 4.84 -3.35 7.93
C ASN A 68 3.72 -4.35 7.63
N PRO A 69 4.02 -5.50 7.01
CA PRO A 69 3.00 -6.51 6.71
C PRO A 69 2.33 -7.00 7.99
N GLN A 70 1.03 -7.16 7.91
CA GLN A 70 0.22 -7.64 9.03
C GLN A 70 -0.19 -9.09 8.83
#